data_4ea6a19db621d60ff47bcab10d886979
#
_entry.id   4ea6a19db621d60ff47bcab10d886979
#
_cell.length_a   1.000
_cell.length_b   1.000
_cell.length_c   1.000
_cell.angle_alpha   90.00
_cell.angle_beta   90.00
_cell.angle_gamma   90.00
#
_symmetry.space_group_name_H-M   'P 1'
#
loop_
_entity.id
_entity.type
_entity.pdbx_description
1 polymer ?
#
loop_
_entity_poly.entity_id
_entity_poly.type
_entity_poly.pdbx_seq_one_letter_code
_entity_poly.pdbx_strand_id
1 'polypeptide(L)'
;MKRLYAATYVLMACDVIVASALIHLMPDQVPVHFNAASEPDRLGSKYELLAAILLPLCGVFVVMGSKNAPIGKERRWAWGAVAFEVFALGWILFFLTKALFYDGAPLPEPDLDASRWAAVIGGALCVVAGNLMPKANRNPLFGLRTPWSEASPETWRRSQRLGGYAGVATGFAMVALGLALPASLVTPAVLL
;
A
#
# COMPACT_ATOMS: atom_id res chain seq x y z
N MET A 1 -20.07 -10.44 -16.48
CA MET A 1 -18.67 -10.00 -16.47
C MET A 1 -18.52 -8.58 -17.01
N LYS A 2 -18.88 -8.27 -18.28
CA LYS A 2 -18.74 -6.91 -18.87
C LYS A 2 -19.30 -5.79 -17.99
N ARG A 3 -20.47 -5.99 -17.36
CA ARG A 3 -21.08 -5.00 -16.46
C ARG A 3 -20.26 -4.75 -15.19
N LEU A 4 -19.63 -5.77 -14.61
CA LEU A 4 -18.78 -5.61 -13.43
C LEU A 4 -17.50 -4.83 -13.76
N TYR A 5 -16.86 -5.14 -14.89
CA TYR A 5 -15.69 -4.35 -15.33
C TYR A 5 -16.05 -2.89 -15.64
N ALA A 6 -17.21 -2.69 -16.30
CA ALA A 6 -17.70 -1.32 -16.54
C ALA A 6 -17.94 -0.58 -15.22
N ALA A 7 -18.56 -1.22 -14.23
CA ALA A 7 -18.75 -0.65 -12.91
C ALA A 7 -17.43 -0.28 -12.24
N THR A 8 -16.41 -1.16 -12.26
CA THR A 8 -15.09 -0.87 -11.72
C THR A 8 -14.45 0.37 -12.38
N TYR A 9 -14.48 0.45 -13.72
CA TYR A 9 -13.90 1.61 -14.41
C TYR A 9 -14.68 2.91 -14.15
N VAL A 10 -15.99 2.84 -14.01
CA VAL A 10 -16.82 4.01 -13.64
C VAL A 10 -16.48 4.46 -12.22
N LEU A 11 -16.40 3.55 -11.26
CA LEU A 11 -16.00 3.87 -9.89
C LEU A 11 -14.60 4.48 -9.85
N MET A 12 -13.62 3.85 -10.52
CA MET A 12 -12.26 4.38 -10.62
C MET A 12 -12.24 5.81 -11.18
N ALA A 13 -13.01 6.09 -12.22
CA ALA A 13 -13.12 7.44 -12.77
C ALA A 13 -13.77 8.42 -11.76
N CYS A 14 -14.80 7.97 -11.04
CA CYS A 14 -15.42 8.76 -9.97
C CYS A 14 -14.41 9.06 -8.85
N ASP A 15 -13.62 8.07 -8.43
CA ASP A 15 -12.62 8.23 -7.37
C ASP A 15 -11.56 9.26 -7.76
N VAL A 16 -11.07 9.20 -8.99
CA VAL A 16 -10.10 10.19 -9.53
C VAL A 16 -10.72 11.58 -9.59
N ILE A 17 -11.97 11.71 -10.05
CA ILE A 17 -12.67 12.99 -10.13
C ILE A 17 -12.88 13.57 -8.74
N VAL A 18 -13.37 12.77 -7.79
CA VAL A 18 -13.60 13.19 -6.40
C VAL A 18 -12.30 13.61 -5.74
N ALA A 19 -11.22 12.81 -5.87
CA ALA A 19 -9.91 13.16 -5.32
C ALA A 19 -9.40 14.48 -5.89
N SER A 20 -9.47 14.65 -7.22
CA SER A 20 -9.01 15.86 -7.90
C SER A 20 -9.81 17.09 -7.48
N ALA A 21 -11.13 16.96 -7.36
CA ALA A 21 -12.01 18.06 -6.92
C ALA A 21 -11.71 18.48 -5.48
N LEU A 22 -11.56 17.52 -4.56
CA LEU A 22 -11.22 17.79 -3.18
C LEU A 22 -9.86 18.49 -3.06
N ILE A 23 -8.83 18.00 -3.73
CA ILE A 23 -7.50 18.60 -3.73
C ILE A 23 -7.53 20.04 -4.31
N HIS A 24 -8.32 20.26 -5.35
CA HIS A 24 -8.46 21.60 -5.94
C HIS A 24 -9.05 22.61 -4.95
N LEU A 25 -10.01 22.19 -4.13
CA LEU A 25 -10.66 23.03 -3.14
C LEU A 25 -9.81 23.33 -1.90
N MET A 26 -8.70 22.60 -1.71
CA MET A 26 -7.83 22.75 -0.54
C MET A 26 -6.97 24.01 -0.61
N PRO A 27 -6.60 24.59 0.55
CA PRO A 27 -5.53 25.58 0.65
C PRO A 27 -4.19 24.97 0.21
N ASP A 28 -3.17 25.83 -0.05
CA ASP A 28 -1.87 25.36 -0.56
C ASP A 28 -1.08 24.51 0.44
N GLN A 29 -1.29 24.75 1.75
CA GLN A 29 -0.69 23.97 2.84
C GLN A 29 -1.77 23.19 3.56
N VAL A 30 -1.61 21.87 3.60
CA VAL A 30 -2.57 20.94 4.20
C VAL A 30 -1.82 19.80 4.91
N PRO A 31 -2.49 19.09 5.83
CA PRO A 31 -1.96 17.83 6.34
C PRO A 31 -1.77 16.83 5.22
N VAL A 32 -0.55 16.33 5.07
CA VAL A 32 -0.18 15.33 4.05
C VAL A 32 0.22 14.00 4.66
N HIS A 33 0.38 13.96 5.98
CA HIS A 33 0.62 12.74 6.73
C HIS A 33 -0.17 12.76 8.04
N PHE A 34 -0.62 11.57 8.48
CA PHE A 34 -1.38 11.36 9.71
C PHE A 34 -0.75 10.21 10.49
N ASN A 35 -0.64 10.37 11.80
CA ASN A 35 -0.15 9.34 12.70
C ASN A 35 -1.15 8.17 12.88
N ALA A 36 -0.79 7.17 13.67
CA ALA A 36 -1.64 5.99 13.94
C ALA A 36 -2.96 6.35 14.66
N ALA A 37 -3.02 7.49 15.37
CA ALA A 37 -4.24 8.00 15.99
C ALA A 37 -5.12 8.78 15.00
N SER A 38 -4.73 8.83 13.71
CA SER A 38 -5.39 9.63 12.67
C SER A 38 -5.34 11.14 12.93
N GLU A 39 -4.31 11.61 13.64
CA GLU A 39 -4.02 13.02 13.84
C GLU A 39 -2.97 13.47 12.83
N PRO A 40 -3.08 14.70 12.29
CA PRO A 40 -2.11 15.21 11.35
C PRO A 40 -0.77 15.46 12.07
N ASP A 41 0.34 14.97 11.49
CA ASP A 41 1.68 15.12 12.05
C ASP A 41 2.68 15.77 11.06
N ARG A 42 2.24 16.02 9.82
CA ARG A 42 3.03 16.76 8.83
C ARG A 42 2.15 17.60 7.92
N LEU A 43 2.51 18.86 7.76
CA LEU A 43 1.95 19.74 6.73
C LEU A 43 2.83 19.70 5.49
N GLY A 44 2.21 19.84 4.33
CA GLY A 44 2.88 19.90 3.04
C GLY A 44 2.01 20.54 1.97
N SER A 45 2.49 20.58 0.74
CA SER A 45 1.70 21.09 -0.37
C SER A 45 0.54 20.15 -0.68
N LYS A 46 -0.65 20.72 -0.96
CA LYS A 46 -1.80 19.95 -1.44
C LYS A 46 -1.50 19.05 -2.63
N TYR A 47 -0.51 19.40 -3.45
CA TYR A 47 -0.11 18.62 -4.60
C TYR A 47 0.56 17.28 -4.23
N GLU A 48 1.08 17.14 -3.00
CA GLU A 48 1.56 15.85 -2.52
C GLU A 48 0.42 14.83 -2.41
N LEU A 49 -0.80 15.31 -2.16
CA LEU A 49 -2.00 14.46 -2.07
C LEU A 49 -2.44 13.89 -3.44
N LEU A 50 -1.88 14.35 -4.56
CA LEU A 50 -2.09 13.73 -5.87
C LEU A 50 -1.66 12.25 -5.88
N ALA A 51 -0.76 11.85 -4.99
CA ALA A 51 -0.42 10.44 -4.80
C ALA A 51 -1.64 9.57 -4.43
N ALA A 52 -2.67 10.16 -3.79
CA ALA A 52 -3.92 9.45 -3.46
C ALA A 52 -4.67 8.95 -4.72
N ILE A 53 -4.48 9.61 -5.87
CA ILE A 53 -5.08 9.21 -7.16
C ILE A 53 -4.48 7.90 -7.66
N LEU A 54 -3.26 7.54 -7.24
CA LEU A 54 -2.63 6.28 -7.62
C LEU A 54 -3.38 5.07 -7.04
N LEU A 55 -4.03 5.22 -5.89
CA LEU A 55 -4.75 4.11 -5.24
C LEU A 55 -5.87 3.55 -6.12
N PRO A 56 -6.86 4.32 -6.59
CA PRO A 56 -7.89 3.79 -7.49
C PRO A 56 -7.29 3.28 -8.82
N LEU A 57 -6.24 3.91 -9.36
CA LEU A 57 -5.61 3.42 -10.58
C LEU A 57 -5.02 2.00 -10.43
N CYS A 58 -4.68 1.58 -9.21
CA CYS A 58 -4.29 0.19 -8.93
C CYS A 58 -5.42 -0.82 -9.19
N GLY A 59 -6.67 -0.41 -9.21
CA GLY A 59 -7.82 -1.26 -9.58
C GLY A 59 -7.70 -1.88 -10.97
N VAL A 60 -6.98 -1.23 -11.89
CA VAL A 60 -6.65 -1.81 -13.20
C VAL A 60 -5.95 -3.16 -13.06
N PHE A 61 -5.00 -3.29 -12.12
CA PHE A 61 -4.29 -4.55 -11.88
C PHE A 61 -5.23 -5.63 -11.33
N VAL A 62 -6.21 -5.24 -10.48
CA VAL A 62 -7.23 -6.18 -9.97
C VAL A 62 -8.13 -6.66 -11.10
N VAL A 63 -8.54 -5.77 -12.02
CA VAL A 63 -9.30 -6.13 -13.23
C VAL A 63 -8.48 -7.06 -14.13
N MET A 64 -7.21 -6.76 -14.37
CA MET A 64 -6.31 -7.62 -15.15
C MET A 64 -6.18 -9.01 -14.51
N GLY A 65 -6.01 -9.06 -13.19
CA GLY A 65 -6.02 -10.30 -12.42
C GLY A 65 -7.32 -11.09 -12.57
N SER A 66 -8.46 -10.40 -12.60
CA SER A 66 -9.77 -11.05 -12.79
C SER A 66 -9.94 -11.67 -14.18
N LYS A 67 -9.39 -11.06 -15.23
CA LYS A 67 -9.41 -11.60 -16.61
C LYS A 67 -8.54 -12.86 -16.74
N ASN A 68 -7.49 -12.96 -15.93
CA ASN A 68 -6.55 -14.08 -15.91
C ASN A 68 -6.84 -15.09 -14.77
N ALA A 69 -7.99 -14.96 -14.11
CA ALA A 69 -8.38 -15.83 -13.02
C ALA A 69 -8.69 -17.26 -13.51
N PRO A 70 -8.48 -18.29 -12.68
CA PRO A 70 -8.86 -19.66 -12.99
C PRO A 70 -10.34 -19.76 -13.34
N ILE A 71 -10.68 -20.66 -14.26
CA ILE A 71 -12.05 -20.92 -14.72
C ILE A 71 -13.00 -21.06 -13.53
N GLY A 72 -14.12 -20.34 -13.57
CA GLY A 72 -15.14 -20.33 -12.51
C GLY A 72 -14.86 -19.40 -11.34
N LYS A 73 -13.70 -18.72 -11.28
CA LYS A 73 -13.37 -17.74 -10.25
C LYS A 73 -13.43 -16.29 -10.72
N GLU A 74 -13.60 -16.05 -12.01
CA GLU A 74 -13.54 -14.71 -12.64
C GLU A 74 -14.56 -13.75 -12.01
N ARG A 75 -15.76 -14.25 -11.70
CA ARG A 75 -16.82 -13.43 -11.10
C ARG A 75 -16.43 -12.94 -9.69
N ARG A 76 -15.78 -13.78 -8.88
CA ARG A 76 -15.32 -13.39 -7.54
C ARG A 76 -14.23 -12.33 -7.62
N TRP A 77 -13.29 -12.48 -8.53
CA TRP A 77 -12.24 -11.50 -8.78
C TRP A 77 -12.79 -10.17 -9.30
N ALA A 78 -13.78 -10.21 -10.18
CA ALA A 78 -14.43 -9.01 -10.68
C ALA A 78 -15.20 -8.26 -9.57
N TRP A 79 -15.85 -8.98 -8.64
CA TRP A 79 -16.43 -8.36 -7.44
C TRP A 79 -15.36 -7.81 -6.50
N GLY A 80 -14.21 -8.47 -6.40
CA GLY A 80 -13.05 -7.96 -5.67
C GLY A 80 -12.56 -6.62 -6.23
N ALA A 81 -12.58 -6.46 -7.56
CA ALA A 81 -12.21 -5.18 -8.18
C ALA A 81 -13.21 -4.07 -7.82
N VAL A 82 -14.52 -4.35 -7.88
CA VAL A 82 -15.54 -3.37 -7.43
C VAL A 82 -15.37 -3.02 -5.96
N ALA A 83 -15.17 -4.01 -5.10
CA ALA A 83 -14.98 -3.79 -3.67
C ALA A 83 -13.70 -2.96 -3.38
N PHE A 84 -12.65 -3.15 -4.18
CA PHE A 84 -11.42 -2.37 -4.07
C PHE A 84 -11.66 -0.89 -4.36
N GLU A 85 -12.42 -0.55 -5.42
CA GLU A 85 -12.75 0.84 -5.74
C GLU A 85 -13.63 1.49 -4.66
N VAL A 86 -14.61 0.76 -4.12
CA VAL A 86 -15.42 1.25 -2.99
C VAL A 86 -14.54 1.53 -1.76
N PHE A 87 -13.56 0.66 -1.49
CA PHE A 87 -12.57 0.89 -0.44
C PHE A 87 -11.70 2.11 -0.75
N ALA A 88 -11.21 2.25 -1.99
CA ALA A 88 -10.40 3.38 -2.41
C ALA A 88 -11.16 4.71 -2.24
N LEU A 89 -12.45 4.75 -2.64
CA LEU A 89 -13.30 5.91 -2.42
C LEU A 89 -13.43 6.26 -0.93
N GLY A 90 -13.72 5.27 -0.09
CA GLY A 90 -13.82 5.47 1.36
C GLY A 90 -12.52 6.03 1.96
N TRP A 91 -11.38 5.50 1.53
CA TRP A 91 -10.06 5.98 1.93
C TRP A 91 -9.81 7.42 1.48
N ILE A 92 -10.07 7.73 0.21
CA ILE A 92 -9.94 9.08 -0.37
C ILE A 92 -10.81 10.07 0.41
N LEU A 93 -12.09 9.75 0.59
CA LEU A 93 -13.01 10.62 1.33
C LEU A 93 -12.53 10.84 2.76
N PHE A 94 -12.11 9.78 3.46
CA PHE A 94 -11.66 9.88 4.85
C PHE A 94 -10.44 10.79 5.00
N PHE A 95 -9.37 10.56 4.23
CA PHE A 95 -8.12 11.30 4.37
C PHE A 95 -8.19 12.69 3.76
N LEU A 96 -8.78 12.84 2.56
CA LEU A 96 -8.84 14.14 1.91
C LEU A 96 -9.83 15.08 2.61
N THR A 97 -10.94 14.60 3.17
CA THR A 97 -11.82 15.47 3.96
C THR A 97 -11.15 15.91 5.26
N LYS A 98 -10.39 15.04 5.93
CA LYS A 98 -9.59 15.46 7.09
C LYS A 98 -8.57 16.55 6.75
N ALA A 99 -7.91 16.43 5.59
CA ALA A 99 -7.00 17.46 5.12
C ALA A 99 -7.71 18.76 4.74
N LEU A 100 -8.87 18.67 4.09
CA LEU A 100 -9.66 19.83 3.66
C LEU A 100 -10.22 20.63 4.87
N PHE A 101 -10.69 19.93 5.90
CA PHE A 101 -11.30 20.56 7.08
C PHE A 101 -10.31 20.75 8.25
N TYR A 102 -9.01 20.71 7.95
CA TYR A 102 -8.00 21.02 8.95
C TYR A 102 -8.08 22.50 9.38
N ASP A 103 -8.23 22.72 10.66
CA ASP A 103 -8.47 24.05 11.26
C ASP A 103 -7.18 24.82 11.62
N GLY A 104 -6.01 24.27 11.26
CA GLY A 104 -4.72 24.88 11.59
C GLY A 104 -4.26 24.60 13.02
N ALA A 105 -4.85 23.64 13.73
CA ALA A 105 -4.42 23.26 15.05
C ALA A 105 -2.92 22.90 15.06
N PRO A 106 -2.16 23.14 16.16
CA PRO A 106 -0.78 22.73 16.26
C PRO A 106 -0.62 21.24 16.02
N LEU A 107 0.39 20.87 15.21
CA LEU A 107 0.68 19.46 14.99
C LEU A 107 1.12 18.81 16.32
N PRO A 108 0.66 17.59 16.60
CA PRO A 108 1.15 16.84 17.74
C PRO A 108 2.67 16.61 17.62
N GLU A 109 3.33 16.52 18.75
CA GLU A 109 4.76 16.13 18.78
C GLU A 109 4.91 14.76 18.08
N PRO A 110 5.97 14.55 17.29
CA PRO A 110 6.20 13.31 16.60
C PRO A 110 6.23 12.14 17.58
N ASP A 111 5.35 11.17 17.37
CA ASP A 111 5.37 9.91 18.12
C ASP A 111 6.54 9.04 17.62
N LEU A 112 7.71 9.25 18.26
CA LEU A 112 8.93 8.51 17.94
C LEU A 112 8.80 7.02 18.26
N ASP A 113 7.92 6.63 19.19
CA ASP A 113 7.68 5.24 19.50
C ASP A 113 6.86 4.54 18.41
N ALA A 114 5.97 5.26 17.70
CA ALA A 114 5.26 4.72 16.56
C ALA A 114 6.21 4.28 15.44
N SER A 115 7.24 5.06 15.14
CA SER A 115 8.28 4.69 14.16
C SER A 115 9.02 3.41 14.55
N ARG A 116 9.33 3.26 15.82
CA ARG A 116 9.97 2.06 16.39
C ARG A 116 9.09 0.83 16.21
N TRP A 117 7.82 0.92 16.63
CA TRP A 117 6.89 -0.19 16.50
C TRP A 117 6.57 -0.51 15.05
N ALA A 118 6.47 0.48 14.16
CA ALA A 118 6.33 0.25 12.74
C ALA A 118 7.51 -0.55 12.16
N ALA A 119 8.75 -0.22 12.55
CA ALA A 119 9.95 -0.97 12.15
C ALA A 119 9.93 -2.41 12.68
N VAL A 120 9.57 -2.61 13.95
CA VAL A 120 9.51 -3.95 14.57
C VAL A 120 8.42 -4.81 13.93
N ILE A 121 7.20 -4.27 13.78
CA ILE A 121 6.07 -5.00 13.20
C ILE A 121 6.32 -5.25 11.70
N GLY A 122 6.76 -4.24 10.96
CA GLY A 122 7.12 -4.37 9.54
C GLY A 122 8.23 -5.39 9.33
N GLY A 123 9.25 -5.36 10.17
CA GLY A 123 10.33 -6.35 10.15
C GLY A 123 9.84 -7.77 10.44
N ALA A 124 8.99 -7.94 11.44
CA ALA A 124 8.37 -9.23 11.76
C ALA A 124 7.54 -9.76 10.57
N LEU A 125 6.75 -8.91 9.92
CA LEU A 125 5.99 -9.27 8.72
C LEU A 125 6.92 -9.67 7.56
N CYS A 126 8.04 -8.96 7.37
CA CYS A 126 9.06 -9.34 6.38
C CYS A 126 9.68 -10.71 6.67
N VAL A 127 9.97 -11.03 7.95
CA VAL A 127 10.46 -12.35 8.35
C VAL A 127 9.44 -13.43 8.02
N VAL A 128 8.17 -13.23 8.38
CA VAL A 128 7.08 -14.18 8.09
C VAL A 128 6.92 -14.38 6.59
N ALA A 129 6.78 -13.28 5.83
CA ALA A 129 6.61 -13.33 4.38
C ALA A 129 7.82 -13.99 3.71
N GLY A 130 9.04 -13.62 4.10
CA GLY A 130 10.28 -14.19 3.58
C GLY A 130 10.40 -15.68 3.85
N ASN A 131 9.96 -16.16 5.02
CA ASN A 131 9.95 -17.59 5.36
C ASN A 131 8.88 -18.38 4.57
N LEU A 132 7.80 -17.74 4.15
CA LEU A 132 6.76 -18.36 3.33
C LEU A 132 7.14 -18.42 1.85
N MET A 133 7.91 -17.44 1.34
CA MET A 133 8.25 -17.35 -0.09
C MET A 133 8.86 -18.64 -0.68
N PRO A 134 9.85 -19.30 -0.08
CA PRO A 134 10.43 -20.52 -0.64
C PRO A 134 9.44 -21.68 -0.76
N LYS A 135 8.35 -21.63 0.01
CA LYS A 135 7.30 -22.66 0.05
C LYS A 135 6.14 -22.35 -0.91
N ALA A 136 6.16 -21.15 -1.53
CA ALA A 136 5.10 -20.73 -2.42
C ALA A 136 5.16 -21.45 -3.76
N ASN A 137 4.15 -22.24 -4.05
CA ASN A 137 3.91 -22.73 -5.40
C ASN A 137 3.61 -21.56 -6.34
N ARG A 138 3.82 -21.75 -7.64
CA ARG A 138 3.48 -20.72 -8.64
C ARG A 138 1.99 -20.37 -8.54
N ASN A 139 1.69 -19.14 -8.13
CA ASN A 139 0.34 -18.66 -7.85
C ASN A 139 0.22 -17.18 -8.24
N PRO A 140 -1.00 -16.63 -8.47
CA PRO A 140 -1.20 -15.25 -8.90
C PRO A 140 -1.06 -14.19 -7.80
N LEU A 141 -0.90 -14.56 -6.52
CA LEU A 141 -1.06 -13.64 -5.40
C LEU A 141 0.24 -13.33 -4.66
N PHE A 142 1.19 -14.26 -4.61
CA PHE A 142 2.32 -14.16 -3.70
C PHE A 142 3.62 -14.62 -4.34
N GLY A 143 4.70 -13.84 -4.15
CA GLY A 143 6.04 -14.14 -4.60
C GLY A 143 6.62 -13.11 -5.56
N LEU A 144 7.94 -13.19 -5.78
CA LEU A 144 8.65 -12.39 -6.78
C LEU A 144 8.24 -12.80 -8.18
N ARG A 145 7.67 -11.85 -8.93
CA ARG A 145 7.12 -12.06 -10.27
C ARG A 145 7.83 -11.16 -11.25
N THR A 146 8.72 -11.73 -11.97
CA THR A 146 9.42 -11.10 -13.09
C THR A 146 9.35 -12.04 -14.28
N PRO A 147 9.51 -11.55 -15.53
CA PRO A 147 9.60 -12.44 -16.70
C PRO A 147 10.62 -13.58 -16.50
N TRP A 148 11.70 -13.31 -15.81
CA TRP A 148 12.75 -14.28 -15.49
C TRP A 148 12.31 -15.32 -14.47
N SER A 149 11.65 -14.89 -13.37
CA SER A 149 11.17 -15.82 -12.35
C SER A 149 10.05 -16.72 -12.87
N GLU A 150 9.27 -16.24 -13.81
CA GLU A 150 8.15 -16.99 -14.40
C GLU A 150 8.56 -17.85 -15.61
N ALA A 151 9.80 -17.75 -16.10
CA ALA A 151 10.28 -18.48 -17.28
C ALA A 151 10.25 -20.01 -17.11
N SER A 152 10.52 -20.53 -15.92
CA SER A 152 10.44 -21.97 -15.63
C SER A 152 10.11 -22.25 -14.16
N PRO A 153 9.64 -23.47 -13.81
CA PRO A 153 9.47 -23.88 -12.42
C PRO A 153 10.73 -23.80 -11.58
N GLU A 154 11.89 -24.01 -12.20
CA GLU A 154 13.18 -23.94 -11.51
C GLU A 154 13.57 -22.49 -11.21
N THR A 155 13.46 -21.58 -12.19
CA THR A 155 13.72 -20.15 -11.97
C THR A 155 12.77 -19.56 -10.94
N TRP A 156 11.48 -19.97 -10.94
CA TRP A 156 10.55 -19.62 -9.90
C TRP A 156 11.06 -20.01 -8.52
N ARG A 157 11.40 -21.29 -8.30
CA ARG A 157 11.89 -21.77 -6.99
C ARG A 157 13.13 -21.04 -6.51
N ARG A 158 14.09 -20.77 -7.42
CA ARG A 158 15.33 -20.04 -7.10
C ARG A 158 15.04 -18.59 -6.72
N SER A 159 14.20 -17.91 -7.49
CA SER A 159 13.80 -16.52 -7.21
C SER A 159 13.06 -16.40 -5.87
N GLN A 160 12.12 -17.31 -5.59
CA GLN A 160 11.40 -17.28 -4.31
C GLN A 160 12.34 -17.59 -3.13
N ARG A 161 13.32 -18.49 -3.28
CA ARG A 161 14.33 -18.72 -2.23
C ARG A 161 15.20 -17.51 -1.97
N LEU A 162 15.73 -16.89 -3.02
CA LEU A 162 16.56 -15.70 -2.89
C LEU A 162 15.76 -14.55 -2.23
N GLY A 163 14.57 -14.26 -2.75
CA GLY A 163 13.68 -13.24 -2.16
C GLY A 163 13.29 -13.55 -0.73
N GLY A 164 13.06 -14.83 -0.42
CA GLY A 164 12.77 -15.28 0.94
C GLY A 164 13.93 -15.03 1.89
N TYR A 165 15.16 -15.36 1.52
CA TYR A 165 16.34 -15.09 2.35
C TYR A 165 16.58 -13.59 2.53
N ALA A 166 16.46 -12.81 1.46
CA ALA A 166 16.56 -11.35 1.53
C ALA A 166 15.49 -10.77 2.46
N GLY A 167 14.23 -11.20 2.32
CA GLY A 167 13.13 -10.74 3.17
C GLY A 167 13.33 -11.07 4.64
N VAL A 168 13.81 -12.28 4.96
CA VAL A 168 14.13 -12.66 6.34
C VAL A 168 15.28 -11.82 6.89
N ALA A 169 16.36 -11.65 6.13
CA ALA A 169 17.52 -10.86 6.57
C ALA A 169 17.13 -9.38 6.80
N THR A 170 16.42 -8.78 5.85
CA THR A 170 15.91 -7.41 5.99
C THR A 170 14.97 -7.27 7.18
N GLY A 171 14.05 -8.23 7.36
CA GLY A 171 13.12 -8.22 8.48
C GLY A 171 13.82 -8.27 9.84
N PHE A 172 14.83 -9.12 10.01
CA PHE A 172 15.65 -9.13 11.24
C PHE A 172 16.44 -7.83 11.42
N ALA A 173 16.99 -7.26 10.35
CA ALA A 173 17.66 -5.97 10.42
C ALA A 173 16.71 -4.86 10.88
N MET A 174 15.50 -4.79 10.32
CA MET A 174 14.48 -3.81 10.74
C MET A 174 14.09 -3.96 12.20
N VAL A 175 13.87 -5.19 12.69
CA VAL A 175 13.57 -5.45 14.11
C VAL A 175 14.74 -5.02 14.99
N ALA A 176 15.96 -5.39 14.63
CA ALA A 176 17.15 -5.03 15.41
C ALA A 176 17.37 -3.51 15.47
N LEU A 177 17.24 -2.82 14.33
CA LEU A 177 17.34 -1.35 14.27
C LEU A 177 16.23 -0.67 15.07
N GLY A 178 14.98 -1.17 14.96
CA GLY A 178 13.85 -0.65 15.74
C GLY A 178 14.01 -0.80 17.24
N LEU A 179 14.67 -1.85 17.70
CA LEU A 179 14.90 -2.08 19.12
C LEU A 179 16.17 -1.41 19.66
N ALA A 180 17.23 -1.32 18.86
CA ALA A 180 18.55 -0.88 19.30
C ALA A 180 18.80 0.62 19.13
N LEU A 181 18.18 1.27 18.13
CA LEU A 181 18.42 2.67 17.85
C LEU A 181 17.53 3.61 18.69
N PRO A 182 18.02 4.83 18.99
CA PRO A 182 17.15 5.92 19.43
C PRO A 182 16.02 6.13 18.41
N ALA A 183 14.80 6.39 18.89
CA ALA A 183 13.61 6.49 18.04
C ALA A 183 13.76 7.49 16.88
N SER A 184 14.47 8.59 17.10
CA SER A 184 14.79 9.60 16.07
C SER A 184 15.63 9.09 14.89
N LEU A 185 16.37 8.00 15.08
CA LEU A 185 17.23 7.40 14.06
C LEU A 185 16.61 6.17 13.39
N VAL A 186 15.48 5.65 13.91
CA VAL A 186 14.86 4.43 13.37
C VAL A 186 14.37 4.66 11.93
N THR A 187 13.60 5.73 11.69
CA THR A 187 13.05 6.03 10.36
C THR A 187 14.14 6.16 9.29
N PRO A 188 15.17 7.00 9.44
CA PRO A 188 16.23 7.10 8.45
C PRO A 188 17.01 5.80 8.29
N ALA A 189 17.24 5.03 9.36
CA ALA A 189 17.98 3.77 9.29
C ALA A 189 17.23 2.63 8.60
N VAL A 190 15.90 2.66 8.60
CA VAL A 190 15.04 1.63 7.97
C VAL A 190 14.75 1.95 6.51
N LEU A 191 14.82 3.22 6.10
CA LEU A 191 14.56 3.66 4.73
C LEU A 191 15.81 3.66 3.82
N LEU A 192 17.01 3.45 4.35
CA LEU A 192 18.26 3.28 3.60
C LEU A 192 18.52 1.81 3.27
#